data_459e0900951a29a886270d4ae75fb65d
#
_entry.id   459e0900951a29a886270d4ae75fb65d
#
_cell.length_a   1.000
_cell.length_b   1.000
_cell.length_c   1.000
_cell.angle_alpha   90.00
_cell.angle_beta   90.00
_cell.angle_gamma   90.00
#
_symmetry.space_group_name_H-M   'P 1'
#
loop_
_entity.id
_entity.type
_entity.pdbx_description
1 polymer ?
#
loop_
_entity_poly.entity_id
_entity_poly.type
_entity_poly.pdbx_seq_one_letter_code
_entity_poly.pdbx_strand_id
1 'polypeptide(L)'
;MEKRATYYVSPKNALTWLAAVLTAGSVGLRIAYLCGKGADATTMWMLFILPVAASLIFVLQILLDGREHFYRTLLPVIGMIVYFTSVLVLAGLNRWWILLSVLLYIAFAIFYKQLTSGHVQKPWLLPLMFLLALGIQVAFSREMFFAGYLDYQGLADIALLTGGLAAMLAVRPHLDGKYHPTWGDRKDGRRVRTVPAMSRAMPYIMKTRNDACNLITTEMEITELEKYVLKKRKEGLTGFGLNHAFIAAYVRCVSQYPQVNRFISGREIFSRGDEIQYCMTIKKEMSAESPDTCIKLHLKPTDTANDVYEKFEAAVSQVKDVPDENNDFDKTAGVLAMLPGPVYVIAVRLLELLDYWGLLPKFLLEVSPFHGSVFFTSMGSLGIPAINHHLYNFGNMPVFIAFGKKYRRNELNRDGTIVTKKYVDMGFTLDERICDGFYYASVLKYLKRIFNDPARLDVPPETVVQDIP
;
A
#
# COMPACT_ATOMS: atom_id res chain seq x y z
N MET A 1 16.79 -3.26 -20.37
CA MET A 1 16.45 -2.38 -19.26
C MET A 1 17.34 -2.77 -18.09
N GLU A 2 18.31 -1.93 -17.74
CA GLU A 2 19.13 -2.14 -16.55
C GLU A 2 18.23 -2.15 -15.32
N LYS A 3 18.29 -3.23 -14.53
CA LYS A 3 17.57 -3.32 -13.25
C LYS A 3 18.18 -2.29 -12.30
N ARG A 4 17.51 -1.15 -12.12
CA ARG A 4 17.90 -0.16 -11.11
C ARG A 4 17.75 -0.80 -9.73
N ALA A 5 18.86 -0.85 -8.99
CA ALA A 5 18.81 -1.27 -7.60
C ALA A 5 17.88 -0.32 -6.80
N THR A 6 16.90 -0.88 -6.14
CA THR A 6 16.01 -0.12 -5.22
C THR A 6 16.61 -0.18 -3.83
N TYR A 7 16.89 0.99 -3.26
CA TYR A 7 17.40 1.12 -1.89
C TYR A 7 16.22 1.41 -0.96
N TYR A 8 16.09 0.66 0.11
CA TYR A 8 15.06 0.88 1.11
C TYR A 8 15.52 0.47 2.51
N VAL A 9 14.82 1.00 3.52
CA VAL A 9 15.06 0.68 4.92
C VAL A 9 14.00 -0.32 5.36
N SER A 10 14.41 -1.53 5.70
CA SER A 10 13.48 -2.56 6.13
C SER A 10 13.11 -2.38 7.61
N PRO A 11 11.81 -2.40 7.97
CA PRO A 11 11.38 -2.38 9.37
C PRO A 11 11.81 -3.63 10.16
N LYS A 12 12.23 -4.69 9.48
CA LYS A 12 12.81 -5.90 10.10
C LYS A 12 14.30 -5.77 10.38
N ASN A 13 14.94 -4.70 9.95
CA ASN A 13 16.36 -4.49 10.15
C ASN A 13 16.62 -3.92 11.56
N ALA A 14 17.37 -4.65 12.38
CA ALA A 14 17.75 -4.22 13.71
C ALA A 14 18.44 -2.85 13.75
N LEU A 15 19.23 -2.52 12.71
CA LEU A 15 19.89 -1.20 12.60
C LEU A 15 18.90 -0.05 12.42
N THR A 16 17.75 -0.28 11.79
CA THR A 16 16.69 0.73 11.66
C THR A 16 16.12 1.08 13.03
N TRP A 17 15.83 0.08 13.86
CA TRP A 17 15.36 0.29 15.22
C TRP A 17 16.42 0.90 16.12
N LEU A 18 17.66 0.46 16.00
CA LEU A 18 18.78 1.05 16.72
C LEU A 18 18.92 2.54 16.40
N ALA A 19 18.85 2.92 15.12
CA ALA A 19 18.89 4.31 14.69
C ALA A 19 17.73 5.13 15.29
N ALA A 20 16.51 4.59 15.27
CA ALA A 20 15.33 5.25 15.83
C ALA A 20 15.46 5.44 17.35
N VAL A 21 15.87 4.40 18.07
CA VAL A 21 16.02 4.44 19.55
C VAL A 21 17.11 5.43 19.95
N LEU A 22 18.28 5.40 19.30
CA LEU A 22 19.38 6.32 19.61
C LEU A 22 19.03 7.76 19.30
N THR A 23 18.32 8.01 18.20
CA THR A 23 17.86 9.38 17.85
C THR A 23 16.83 9.89 18.85
N ALA A 24 15.85 9.06 19.21
CA ALA A 24 14.87 9.39 20.25
C ALA A 24 15.54 9.61 21.63
N GLY A 25 16.51 8.77 21.96
CA GLY A 25 17.32 8.92 23.18
C GLY A 25 18.09 10.24 23.23
N SER A 26 18.67 10.66 22.09
CA SER A 26 19.31 11.97 21.96
C SER A 26 18.35 13.12 22.27
N VAL A 27 17.13 13.07 21.73
CA VAL A 27 16.09 14.09 22.02
C VAL A 27 15.73 14.09 23.50
N GLY A 28 15.51 12.89 24.09
CA GLY A 28 15.18 12.75 25.51
C GLY A 28 16.24 13.30 26.46
N LEU A 29 17.52 13.00 26.18
CA LEU A 29 18.66 13.53 26.97
C LEU A 29 18.76 15.06 26.89
N ARG A 30 18.48 15.66 25.74
CA ARG A 30 18.46 17.12 25.57
C ARG A 30 17.31 17.76 26.34
N ILE A 31 16.12 17.13 26.35
CA ILE A 31 14.98 17.60 27.15
C ILE A 31 15.32 17.52 28.65
N ALA A 32 15.93 16.43 29.09
CA ALA A 32 16.35 16.27 30.48
C ALA A 32 17.37 17.34 30.92
N TYR A 33 18.31 17.66 30.04
CA TYR A 33 19.28 18.74 30.28
C TYR A 33 18.60 20.13 30.47
N LEU A 34 17.61 20.44 29.63
CA LEU A 34 16.87 21.69 29.76
C LEU A 34 16.06 21.79 31.05
N CYS A 35 15.45 20.72 31.46
CA CYS A 35 14.66 20.68 32.70
C CYS A 35 15.55 20.88 33.95
N GLY A 36 16.85 20.59 33.85
CA GLY A 36 17.81 20.69 34.96
C GLY A 36 18.58 21.99 35.09
N LYS A 37 18.67 22.80 34.03
CA LYS A 37 19.44 24.06 34.03
C LYS A 37 18.65 25.16 33.35
N GLY A 38 18.45 26.32 34.03
CA GLY A 38 17.93 27.53 33.40
C GLY A 38 18.92 28.05 32.34
N ALA A 39 18.51 28.07 31.07
CA ALA A 39 19.32 28.52 29.96
C ALA A 39 18.81 29.87 29.44
N ASP A 40 19.75 30.76 29.03
CA ASP A 40 19.38 31.97 28.32
C ASP A 40 18.86 31.68 26.90
N ALA A 41 18.16 32.63 26.30
CA ALA A 41 17.47 32.39 25.00
C ALA A 41 18.45 32.00 23.89
N THR A 42 19.66 32.53 23.86
CA THR A 42 20.65 32.21 22.82
C THR A 42 21.18 30.79 22.96
N THR A 43 21.48 30.36 24.17
CA THR A 43 21.91 29.02 24.52
C THR A 43 20.80 28.01 24.22
N MET A 44 19.53 28.36 24.50
CA MET A 44 18.36 27.55 24.14
C MET A 44 18.28 27.29 22.63
N TRP A 45 18.42 28.30 21.80
CA TRP A 45 18.33 28.13 20.34
C TRP A 45 19.46 27.30 19.78
N MET A 46 20.70 27.56 20.16
CA MET A 46 21.86 26.92 19.55
C MET A 46 22.12 25.51 20.09
N LEU A 47 22.01 25.31 21.41
CA LEU A 47 22.30 24.01 22.03
C LEU A 47 21.13 23.06 22.01
N PHE A 48 19.91 23.55 21.86
CA PHE A 48 18.73 22.71 21.99
C PHE A 48 17.88 22.66 20.72
N ILE A 49 17.39 23.79 20.24
CA ILE A 49 16.42 23.81 19.15
C ILE A 49 17.05 23.28 17.85
N LEU A 50 18.24 23.72 17.47
CA LEU A 50 18.90 23.28 16.26
C LEU A 50 19.29 21.78 16.30
N PRO A 51 19.92 21.26 17.36
CA PRO A 51 20.20 19.83 17.45
C PRO A 51 18.96 18.95 17.57
N VAL A 52 17.88 19.41 18.23
CA VAL A 52 16.59 18.69 18.25
C VAL A 52 15.98 18.66 16.87
N ALA A 53 15.97 19.77 16.14
CA ALA A 53 15.50 19.83 14.76
C ALA A 53 16.29 18.86 13.86
N ALA A 54 17.62 18.82 13.98
CA ALA A 54 18.47 17.88 13.27
C ALA A 54 18.14 16.42 13.63
N SER A 55 17.92 16.12 14.91
CA SER A 55 17.53 14.78 15.36
C SER A 55 16.17 14.37 14.80
N LEU A 56 15.18 15.28 14.79
CA LEU A 56 13.87 15.04 14.19
C LEU A 56 13.96 14.80 12.68
N ILE A 57 14.87 15.50 11.98
CA ILE A 57 15.11 15.27 10.55
C ILE A 57 15.60 13.83 10.30
N PHE A 58 16.47 13.28 11.17
CA PHE A 58 16.89 11.88 11.06
C PHE A 58 15.73 10.89 11.30
N VAL A 59 14.87 11.18 12.30
CA VAL A 59 13.65 10.35 12.52
C VAL A 59 12.73 10.43 11.31
N LEU A 60 12.49 11.63 10.79
CA LEU A 60 11.68 11.83 9.59
C LEU A 60 12.27 11.11 8.37
N GLN A 61 13.58 11.07 8.21
CA GLN A 61 14.21 10.31 7.14
C GLN A 61 13.88 8.82 7.22
N ILE A 62 13.87 8.23 8.40
CA ILE A 62 13.50 6.83 8.62
C ILE A 62 12.01 6.62 8.32
N LEU A 63 11.15 7.57 8.70
CA LEU A 63 9.69 7.50 8.53
C LEU A 63 9.22 7.81 7.11
N LEU A 64 9.93 8.68 6.39
CA LEU A 64 9.60 9.10 5.00
C LEU A 64 10.17 8.14 3.94
N ASP A 65 10.41 6.91 4.32
CA ASP A 65 10.92 5.89 3.40
C ASP A 65 10.10 5.81 2.11
N GLY A 66 10.79 5.86 0.98
CA GLY A 66 10.21 5.67 -0.34
C GLY A 66 9.80 6.93 -1.11
N ARG A 67 9.76 8.10 -0.50
CA ARG A 67 9.52 9.35 -1.24
C ARG A 67 10.81 9.90 -1.81
N GLU A 68 10.80 10.17 -3.10
CA GLU A 68 11.80 10.74 -4.00
C GLU A 68 13.22 11.00 -3.44
N HIS A 69 14.24 10.68 -4.21
CA HIS A 69 15.67 10.84 -3.90
C HIS A 69 16.04 12.18 -3.23
N PHE A 70 15.25 13.23 -3.46
CA PHE A 70 15.45 14.57 -2.91
C PHE A 70 15.35 14.60 -1.38
N TYR A 71 14.27 14.07 -0.80
CA TYR A 71 14.08 14.09 0.66
C TYR A 71 15.02 13.13 1.38
N ARG A 72 15.35 12.00 0.77
CA ARG A 72 16.30 11.03 1.33
C ARG A 72 17.72 11.59 1.43
N THR A 73 18.09 12.45 0.50
CA THR A 73 19.47 12.96 0.41
C THR A 73 19.62 14.33 1.08
N LEU A 74 18.66 15.22 0.86
CA LEU A 74 18.80 16.62 1.27
C LEU A 74 18.50 16.83 2.76
N LEU A 75 17.45 16.19 3.29
CA LEU A 75 17.07 16.37 4.70
C LEU A 75 18.16 15.95 5.69
N PRO A 76 18.78 14.76 5.59
CA PRO A 76 19.88 14.38 6.47
C PRO A 76 21.06 15.32 6.37
N VAL A 77 21.38 15.79 5.15
CA VAL A 77 22.47 16.70 4.91
C VAL A 77 22.22 18.06 5.55
N ILE A 78 21.03 18.62 5.35
CA ILE A 78 20.65 19.89 6.00
C ILE A 78 20.69 19.71 7.52
N GLY A 79 20.13 18.63 8.06
CA GLY A 79 20.15 18.35 9.47
C GLY A 79 21.55 18.23 10.03
N MET A 80 22.45 17.53 9.33
CA MET A 80 23.86 17.44 9.69
C MET A 80 24.57 18.79 9.60
N ILE A 81 24.42 19.54 8.53
CA ILE A 81 25.03 20.87 8.37
C ILE A 81 24.60 21.78 9.52
N VAL A 82 23.29 21.86 9.78
CA VAL A 82 22.75 22.71 10.86
C VAL A 82 23.30 22.28 12.22
N TYR A 83 23.29 20.97 12.50
CA TYR A 83 23.80 20.43 13.76
C TYR A 83 25.28 20.75 13.97
N PHE A 84 26.13 20.41 13.00
CA PHE A 84 27.58 20.62 13.15
C PHE A 84 27.98 22.07 13.13
N THR A 85 27.31 22.89 12.33
CA THR A 85 27.56 24.34 12.34
C THR A 85 27.26 24.93 13.72
N SER A 86 26.15 24.52 14.36
CA SER A 86 25.79 24.97 15.70
C SER A 86 26.82 24.53 16.75
N VAL A 87 27.25 23.26 16.70
CA VAL A 87 28.29 22.75 17.63
C VAL A 87 29.63 23.48 17.46
N LEU A 88 30.06 23.70 16.22
CA LEU A 88 31.31 24.38 15.94
C LEU A 88 31.31 25.88 16.33
N VAL A 89 30.18 26.57 16.13
CA VAL A 89 30.00 27.97 16.57
C VAL A 89 30.06 28.08 18.09
N LEU A 90 29.43 27.12 18.79
CA LEU A 90 29.44 27.10 20.26
C LEU A 90 30.81 26.77 20.85
N ALA A 91 31.58 25.90 20.15
CA ALA A 91 32.94 25.57 20.56
C ALA A 91 33.94 26.75 20.33
N GLY A 92 33.48 27.89 19.79
CA GLY A 92 34.36 29.03 19.51
C GLY A 92 35.46 28.78 18.46
N LEU A 93 35.23 27.78 17.61
CA LEU A 93 36.22 27.33 16.62
C LEU A 93 36.38 28.34 15.49
N ASN A 94 37.57 28.40 14.94
CA ASN A 94 37.92 29.26 13.83
C ASN A 94 37.04 28.96 12.61
N ARG A 95 36.58 30.02 11.91
CA ARG A 95 35.74 29.98 10.71
C ARG A 95 36.22 28.99 9.61
N TRP A 96 37.50 28.70 9.54
CA TRP A 96 38.06 27.75 8.60
C TRP A 96 37.67 26.31 8.89
N TRP A 97 37.53 25.92 10.15
CA TRP A 97 37.07 24.61 10.56
C TRP A 97 35.57 24.41 10.28
N ILE A 98 34.78 25.48 10.46
CA ILE A 98 33.36 25.49 10.09
C ILE A 98 33.22 25.26 8.59
N LEU A 99 34.00 25.99 7.77
CA LEU A 99 33.99 25.82 6.32
C LEU A 99 34.41 24.41 5.89
N LEU A 100 35.45 23.84 6.48
CA LEU A 100 35.94 22.49 6.17
C LEU A 100 34.85 21.45 6.50
N SER A 101 34.17 21.59 7.64
CA SER A 101 33.09 20.70 8.04
C SER A 101 31.91 20.78 7.07
N VAL A 102 31.48 21.95 6.67
CA VAL A 102 30.43 22.17 5.68
C VAL A 102 30.78 21.49 4.35
N LEU A 103 32.03 21.69 3.87
CA LEU A 103 32.51 21.06 2.63
C LEU A 103 32.54 19.51 2.71
N LEU A 104 32.94 18.96 3.85
CA LEU A 104 32.91 17.51 4.11
C LEU A 104 31.48 16.96 4.06
N TYR A 105 30.51 17.69 4.64
CA TYR A 105 29.12 17.26 4.60
C TYR A 105 28.49 17.38 3.21
N ILE A 106 28.86 18.41 2.45
CA ILE A 106 28.45 18.52 1.03
C ILE A 106 29.01 17.35 0.22
N ALA A 107 30.31 17.05 0.39
CA ALA A 107 30.96 15.91 -0.27
C ALA A 107 30.28 14.58 0.13
N PHE A 108 29.96 14.40 1.39
CA PHE A 108 29.21 13.26 1.90
C PHE A 108 27.81 13.16 1.27
N ALA A 109 27.10 14.27 1.13
CA ALA A 109 25.77 14.30 0.48
C ALA A 109 25.82 13.89 -0.98
N ILE A 110 26.80 14.40 -1.72
CA ILE A 110 27.01 14.06 -3.13
C ILE A 110 27.33 12.57 -3.25
N PHE A 111 28.19 12.04 -2.39
CA PHE A 111 28.56 10.64 -2.38
C PHE A 111 27.34 9.74 -2.03
N TYR A 112 26.55 10.12 -1.01
CA TYR A 112 25.35 9.42 -0.64
C TYR A 112 24.31 9.41 -1.78
N LYS A 113 24.15 10.54 -2.49
CA LYS A 113 23.30 10.62 -3.67
C LYS A 113 23.79 9.68 -4.78
N GLN A 114 25.10 9.63 -5.04
CA GLN A 114 25.67 8.73 -6.04
C GLN A 114 25.48 7.25 -5.65
N LEU A 115 25.62 6.92 -4.37
CA LEU A 115 25.38 5.58 -3.85
C LEU A 115 23.92 5.16 -4.03
N THR A 116 22.97 6.04 -3.67
CA THR A 116 21.53 5.75 -3.78
C THR A 116 21.03 5.74 -5.23
N SER A 117 21.76 6.35 -6.17
CA SER A 117 21.47 6.27 -7.61
C SER A 117 22.09 5.05 -8.32
N GLY A 118 22.77 4.17 -7.58
CA GLY A 118 23.40 2.97 -8.13
C GLY A 118 24.71 3.20 -8.87
N HIS A 119 25.27 4.43 -8.84
CA HIS A 119 26.50 4.77 -9.54
C HIS A 119 27.80 4.40 -8.78
N VAL A 120 27.70 4.05 -7.50
CA VAL A 120 28.86 3.71 -6.67
C VAL A 120 28.94 2.21 -6.46
N GLN A 121 30.04 1.62 -6.92
CA GLN A 121 30.30 0.18 -6.78
C GLN A 121 30.83 -0.22 -5.39
N LYS A 122 31.24 0.74 -4.54
CA LYS A 122 31.89 0.48 -3.26
C LYS A 122 31.07 1.08 -2.08
N PRO A 123 29.99 0.42 -1.64
CA PRO A 123 29.10 0.95 -0.60
C PRO A 123 29.76 1.11 0.78
N TRP A 124 30.89 0.42 1.04
CA TRP A 124 31.63 0.53 2.30
C TRP A 124 32.33 1.90 2.50
N LEU A 125 32.49 2.68 1.44
CA LEU A 125 33.05 4.05 1.55
C LEU A 125 32.14 4.99 2.36
N LEU A 126 30.83 4.76 2.34
CA LEU A 126 29.88 5.59 3.07
C LEU A 126 30.08 5.51 4.61
N PRO A 127 30.09 4.33 5.24
CA PRO A 127 30.41 4.22 6.64
C PRO A 127 31.81 4.72 6.99
N LEU A 128 32.80 4.53 6.09
CA LEU A 128 34.15 5.05 6.30
C LEU A 128 34.18 6.58 6.33
N MET A 129 33.53 7.25 5.39
CA MET A 129 33.42 8.73 5.39
C MET A 129 32.71 9.25 6.63
N PHE A 130 31.67 8.54 7.08
CA PHE A 130 30.96 8.90 8.30
C PHE A 130 31.84 8.73 9.55
N LEU A 131 32.59 7.62 9.65
CA LEU A 131 33.55 7.39 10.73
C LEU A 131 34.68 8.43 10.75
N LEU A 132 35.15 8.87 9.57
CA LEU A 132 36.11 9.98 9.46
C LEU A 132 35.52 11.29 9.96
N ALA A 133 34.28 11.62 9.58
CA ALA A 133 33.59 12.80 10.07
C ALA A 133 33.37 12.76 11.58
N LEU A 134 32.97 11.59 12.11
CA LEU A 134 32.84 11.35 13.53
C LEU A 134 34.20 11.49 14.26
N GLY A 135 35.29 10.91 13.72
CA GLY A 135 36.64 10.99 14.28
C GLY A 135 37.16 12.44 14.35
N ILE A 136 36.92 13.21 13.28
CA ILE A 136 37.27 14.64 13.24
C ILE A 136 36.48 15.38 14.34
N GLN A 137 35.19 15.13 14.47
CA GLN A 137 34.39 15.79 15.50
C GLN A 137 34.82 15.40 16.91
N VAL A 138 35.09 14.14 17.17
CA VAL A 138 35.61 13.68 18.47
C VAL A 138 36.98 14.33 18.76
N ALA A 139 37.85 14.44 17.77
CA ALA A 139 39.14 15.12 17.92
C ALA A 139 39.00 16.59 18.28
N PHE A 140 38.04 17.28 17.65
CA PHE A 140 37.76 18.71 17.96
C PHE A 140 36.98 18.92 19.25
N SER A 141 36.12 17.96 19.62
CA SER A 141 35.38 17.96 20.88
C SER A 141 36.24 17.47 22.06
N ARG A 142 37.49 17.07 21.78
CA ARG A 142 38.39 16.48 22.80
C ARG A 142 38.55 17.41 24.03
N GLU A 143 38.68 18.69 23.83
CA GLU A 143 38.78 19.64 24.93
C GLU A 143 37.46 19.73 25.72
N MET A 144 36.32 19.63 25.07
CA MET A 144 35.01 19.58 25.74
C MET A 144 34.76 18.21 26.40
N PHE A 145 35.19 17.10 25.76
CA PHE A 145 34.99 15.75 26.22
C PHE A 145 35.83 15.38 27.44
N PHE A 146 37.09 15.80 27.48
CA PHE A 146 38.05 15.50 28.56
C PHE A 146 38.08 16.51 29.68
N ALA A 147 37.46 17.69 29.52
CA ALA A 147 37.33 18.70 30.58
C ALA A 147 36.17 18.41 31.56
N GLY A 148 35.65 17.20 31.61
CA GLY A 148 34.61 16.78 32.57
C GLY A 148 33.16 16.89 32.08
N TYR A 149 32.95 17.11 30.78
CA TYR A 149 31.62 17.21 30.16
C TYR A 149 31.08 15.86 29.66
N LEU A 150 31.13 14.82 30.48
CA LEU A 150 30.20 13.65 30.35
C LEU A 150 28.84 14.06 30.94
N ASP A 151 28.32 15.18 30.46
CA ASP A 151 26.98 15.62 30.80
C ASP A 151 25.96 15.03 29.78
N TYR A 152 24.68 15.24 30.07
CA TYR A 152 23.58 14.76 29.21
C TYR A 152 23.71 15.19 27.74
N GLN A 153 24.41 16.30 27.46
CA GLN A 153 24.60 16.84 26.13
C GLN A 153 25.60 16.03 25.31
N GLY A 154 26.76 15.70 25.88
CA GLY A 154 27.75 14.83 25.23
C GLY A 154 27.19 13.45 24.92
N LEU A 155 26.43 12.86 25.85
CA LEU A 155 25.72 11.60 25.60
C LEU A 155 24.68 11.71 24.50
N ALA A 156 23.92 12.80 24.44
CA ALA A 156 22.95 13.07 23.38
C ALA A 156 23.60 13.18 21.99
N ASP A 157 24.79 13.78 21.92
CA ASP A 157 25.54 13.93 20.67
C ASP A 157 26.08 12.60 20.17
N ILE A 158 26.64 11.77 21.08
CA ILE A 158 27.08 10.42 20.74
C ILE A 158 25.90 9.58 20.25
N ALA A 159 24.74 9.64 20.95
CA ALA A 159 23.56 8.90 20.55
C ALA A 159 23.05 9.32 19.16
N LEU A 160 23.05 10.64 18.86
CA LEU A 160 22.64 11.13 17.55
C LEU A 160 23.57 10.65 16.42
N LEU A 161 24.88 10.74 16.64
CA LEU A 161 25.88 10.34 15.64
C LEU A 161 25.86 8.83 15.40
N THR A 162 25.79 8.04 16.48
CA THR A 162 25.68 6.57 16.38
C THR A 162 24.36 6.17 15.70
N GLY A 163 23.27 6.87 16.02
CA GLY A 163 21.96 6.67 15.38
C GLY A 163 22.00 6.98 13.88
N GLY A 164 22.65 8.08 13.49
CA GLY A 164 22.86 8.43 12.09
C GLY A 164 23.69 7.37 11.33
N LEU A 165 24.76 6.86 11.94
CA LEU A 165 25.57 5.77 11.37
C LEU A 165 24.73 4.48 11.20
N ALA A 166 23.95 4.12 12.21
CA ALA A 166 23.08 2.96 12.15
C ALA A 166 22.02 3.10 11.06
N ALA A 167 21.44 4.31 10.89
CA ALA A 167 20.49 4.59 9.81
C ALA A 167 21.10 4.42 8.42
N MET A 168 22.35 4.85 8.24
CA MET A 168 23.08 4.68 6.98
C MET A 168 23.40 3.21 6.69
N LEU A 169 23.83 2.47 7.69
CA LEU A 169 24.12 1.05 7.56
C LEU A 169 22.85 0.21 7.37
N ALA A 170 21.70 0.72 7.77
CA ALA A 170 20.41 0.07 7.54
C ALA A 170 19.97 0.12 6.07
N VAL A 171 20.46 1.10 5.29
CA VAL A 171 20.13 1.24 3.87
C VAL A 171 20.88 0.15 3.09
N ARG A 172 20.15 -0.81 2.52
CA ARG A 172 20.74 -1.90 1.74
C ARG A 172 20.17 -1.92 0.32
N PRO A 173 21.03 -2.14 -0.70
CA PRO A 173 20.54 -2.44 -2.04
C PRO A 173 20.04 -3.88 -2.09
N HIS A 174 18.84 -4.09 -2.63
CA HIS A 174 18.35 -5.41 -2.98
C HIS A 174 18.62 -5.68 -4.46
N LEU A 175 19.48 -6.65 -4.72
CA LEU A 175 19.93 -7.03 -6.05
C LEU A 175 19.26 -8.32 -6.55
N ASP A 176 18.46 -8.98 -5.72
CA ASP A 176 17.81 -10.25 -6.03
C ASP A 176 16.60 -10.12 -6.97
N GLY A 177 16.23 -8.91 -7.35
CA GLY A 177 15.08 -8.63 -8.19
C GLY A 177 13.72 -8.93 -7.52
N LYS A 178 13.73 -9.35 -6.25
CA LYS A 178 12.52 -9.59 -5.47
C LYS A 178 12.11 -8.34 -4.73
N TYR A 179 10.81 -8.18 -4.56
CA TYR A 179 10.27 -7.13 -3.72
C TYR A 179 10.45 -7.50 -2.23
N HIS A 180 10.92 -6.56 -1.45
CA HIS A 180 11.00 -6.66 0.00
C HIS A 180 10.15 -5.56 0.64
N PRO A 181 9.25 -5.90 1.59
CA PRO A 181 8.40 -4.92 2.25
C PRO A 181 9.21 -3.80 2.87
N THR A 182 8.81 -2.56 2.59
CA THR A 182 9.43 -1.35 3.12
C THR A 182 8.55 -0.70 4.18
N TRP A 183 9.11 0.27 4.89
CA TRP A 183 8.34 1.07 5.84
C TRP A 183 7.18 1.79 5.13
N GLY A 184 5.97 1.68 5.69
CA GLY A 184 4.75 2.25 5.12
C GLY A 184 4.02 1.34 4.16
N ASP A 185 4.52 0.11 3.88
CA ASP A 185 3.74 -0.92 3.23
C ASP A 185 2.78 -1.57 4.23
N ARG A 186 1.64 -2.01 3.72
CA ARG A 186 0.62 -2.70 4.48
C ARG A 186 0.79 -4.22 4.38
N LYS A 187 0.12 -4.96 5.26
CA LYS A 187 0.07 -6.43 5.21
C LYS A 187 -0.71 -6.95 3.99
N ASP A 188 -1.61 -6.13 3.47
CA ASP A 188 -2.50 -6.43 2.35
C ASP A 188 -2.17 -5.64 1.07
N GLY A 189 -1.05 -4.91 1.03
CA GLY A 189 -0.64 -4.20 -0.16
C GLY A 189 0.65 -3.40 -0.05
N ARG A 190 1.30 -3.22 -1.18
CA ARG A 190 2.51 -2.41 -1.35
C ARG A 190 2.15 -0.97 -1.69
N ARG A 191 2.74 0.00 -0.99
CA ARG A 191 2.52 1.43 -1.29
C ARG A 191 3.07 1.79 -2.67
N VAL A 192 2.25 2.47 -3.47
CA VAL A 192 2.63 2.96 -4.81
C VAL A 192 3.32 4.32 -4.65
N ARG A 193 4.63 4.35 -4.85
CA ARG A 193 5.47 5.54 -4.64
C ARG A 193 5.73 6.33 -5.91
N THR A 194 5.43 5.74 -7.08
CA THR A 194 5.77 6.25 -8.41
C THR A 194 4.60 6.93 -9.13
N VAL A 195 3.50 7.21 -8.42
CA VAL A 195 2.34 7.88 -9.02
C VAL A 195 2.63 9.34 -9.37
N PRO A 196 2.02 9.89 -10.46
CA PRO A 196 2.08 11.30 -10.79
C PRO A 196 1.61 12.19 -9.64
N ALA A 197 2.11 13.44 -9.58
CA ALA A 197 1.81 14.37 -8.49
C ALA A 197 0.29 14.60 -8.32
N MET A 198 -0.46 14.72 -9.42
CA MET A 198 -1.91 14.90 -9.39
C MET A 198 -2.61 13.69 -8.76
N SER A 199 -2.27 12.47 -9.20
CA SER A 199 -2.84 11.24 -8.63
C SER A 199 -2.53 11.10 -7.13
N ARG A 200 -1.37 11.60 -6.67
CA ARG A 200 -1.00 11.64 -5.26
C ARG A 200 -1.84 12.63 -4.46
N ALA A 201 -2.28 13.73 -5.08
CA ALA A 201 -3.12 14.73 -4.42
C ALA A 201 -4.58 14.27 -4.26
N MET A 202 -5.08 13.42 -5.15
CA MET A 202 -6.49 13.02 -5.18
C MET A 202 -7.02 12.43 -3.87
N PRO A 203 -6.30 11.54 -3.13
CA PRO A 203 -6.78 11.03 -1.84
C PRO A 203 -6.90 12.10 -0.73
N TYR A 204 -6.26 13.25 -0.88
CA TYR A 204 -6.38 14.38 0.03
C TYR A 204 -7.56 15.29 -0.32
N ILE A 205 -7.88 15.41 -1.61
CA ILE A 205 -9.01 16.19 -2.13
C ILE A 205 -10.31 15.42 -1.93
N MET A 206 -10.40 14.19 -2.43
CA MET A 206 -11.51 13.27 -2.23
C MET A 206 -11.26 12.43 -0.99
N LYS A 207 -11.81 12.84 0.14
CA LYS A 207 -11.48 12.28 1.45
C LYS A 207 -12.07 10.91 1.71
N THR A 208 -13.26 10.66 1.20
CA THR A 208 -13.99 9.42 1.41
C THR A 208 -14.09 8.62 0.12
N ARG A 209 -14.29 7.32 0.24
CA ARG A 209 -14.43 6.46 -0.94
C ARG A 209 -15.75 6.72 -1.64
N ASN A 210 -16.77 7.05 -0.86
CA ASN A 210 -18.09 7.37 -1.40
C ASN A 210 -18.08 8.65 -2.25
N ASP A 211 -17.29 9.67 -1.87
CA ASP A 211 -17.11 10.90 -2.66
C ASP A 211 -16.32 10.67 -3.96
N ALA A 212 -15.52 9.60 -4.00
CA ALA A 212 -14.65 9.25 -5.12
C ALA A 212 -15.25 8.15 -6.01
N CYS A 213 -16.53 7.85 -5.90
CA CYS A 213 -17.18 6.82 -6.71
C CYS A 213 -17.48 7.29 -8.12
N ASN A 214 -16.93 6.59 -9.11
CA ASN A 214 -17.43 6.63 -10.49
C ASN A 214 -18.40 5.47 -10.71
N LEU A 215 -19.59 5.79 -11.21
CA LEU A 215 -20.69 4.86 -11.43
C LEU A 215 -20.94 4.73 -12.94
N ILE A 216 -20.77 3.53 -13.47
CA ILE A 216 -21.04 3.25 -14.89
C ILE A 216 -21.95 2.04 -15.01
N THR A 217 -23.07 2.21 -15.70
CA THR A 217 -23.91 1.11 -16.15
C THR A 217 -23.72 0.88 -17.63
N THR A 218 -23.47 -0.33 -18.05
CA THR A 218 -23.30 -0.69 -19.46
C THR A 218 -23.92 -2.04 -19.76
N GLU A 219 -24.49 -2.14 -20.94
CA GLU A 219 -24.90 -3.41 -21.50
C GLU A 219 -23.68 -4.20 -21.98
N MET A 220 -23.63 -5.45 -21.62
CA MET A 220 -22.59 -6.40 -22.06
C MET A 220 -23.21 -7.52 -22.87
N GLU A 221 -22.75 -7.70 -24.09
CA GLU A 221 -23.10 -8.87 -24.88
C GLU A 221 -22.44 -10.11 -24.29
N ILE A 222 -23.24 -11.13 -24.00
CA ILE A 222 -22.81 -12.41 -23.39
C ILE A 222 -23.12 -13.63 -24.26
N THR A 223 -23.40 -13.44 -25.54
CA THR A 223 -23.77 -14.54 -26.46
C THR A 223 -22.68 -15.59 -26.51
N GLU A 224 -21.44 -15.21 -26.77
CA GLU A 224 -20.29 -16.12 -26.83
C GLU A 224 -19.89 -16.63 -25.43
N LEU A 225 -20.02 -15.81 -24.41
CA LEU A 225 -19.74 -16.19 -23.03
C LEU A 225 -20.72 -17.29 -22.55
N GLU A 226 -22.00 -17.22 -22.90
CA GLU A 226 -22.95 -18.30 -22.59
C GLU A 226 -22.64 -19.59 -23.32
N LYS A 227 -22.23 -19.53 -24.60
CA LYS A 227 -21.76 -20.70 -25.33
C LYS A 227 -20.54 -21.34 -24.63
N TYR A 228 -19.64 -20.50 -24.17
CA TYR A 228 -18.46 -20.91 -23.40
C TYR A 228 -18.85 -21.61 -22.09
N VAL A 229 -19.78 -21.03 -21.32
CA VAL A 229 -20.31 -21.68 -20.10
C VAL A 229 -20.89 -23.06 -20.39
N LEU A 230 -21.67 -23.19 -21.46
CA LEU A 230 -22.23 -24.50 -21.86
C LEU A 230 -21.14 -25.48 -22.29
N LYS A 231 -20.10 -25.02 -22.96
CA LYS A 231 -18.94 -25.85 -23.32
C LYS A 231 -18.24 -26.35 -22.05
N LYS A 232 -17.95 -25.51 -21.08
CA LYS A 232 -17.31 -25.87 -19.79
C LYS A 232 -18.12 -26.94 -19.03
N ARG A 233 -19.44 -26.81 -19.01
CA ARG A 233 -20.31 -27.82 -18.39
C ARG A 233 -20.21 -29.18 -19.06
N LYS A 234 -20.10 -29.20 -20.41
CA LYS A 234 -19.93 -30.46 -21.18
C LYS A 234 -18.53 -31.04 -20.95
N GLU A 235 -17.52 -30.24 -20.64
CA GLU A 235 -16.17 -30.69 -20.32
C GLU A 235 -16.05 -31.24 -18.88
N GLY A 236 -17.15 -31.30 -18.11
CA GLY A 236 -17.17 -31.86 -16.76
C GLY A 236 -17.32 -30.87 -15.62
N LEU A 237 -17.26 -29.57 -15.87
CA LEU A 237 -17.48 -28.54 -14.84
C LEU A 237 -18.97 -28.24 -14.70
N THR A 238 -19.75 -29.17 -14.16
CA THR A 238 -21.23 -29.15 -14.17
C THR A 238 -21.84 -27.92 -13.51
N GLY A 239 -21.19 -27.37 -12.46
CA GLY A 239 -21.59 -26.16 -11.74
C GLY A 239 -21.15 -24.86 -12.40
N PHE A 240 -20.33 -24.91 -13.48
CA PHE A 240 -19.78 -23.69 -14.09
C PHE A 240 -20.89 -22.76 -14.60
N GLY A 241 -20.87 -21.51 -14.17
CA GLY A 241 -21.87 -20.50 -14.50
C GLY A 241 -21.27 -19.17 -14.90
N LEU A 242 -22.14 -18.18 -15.21
CA LEU A 242 -21.69 -16.85 -15.59
C LEU A 242 -20.85 -16.17 -14.49
N ASN A 243 -21.12 -16.44 -13.20
CA ASN A 243 -20.33 -15.92 -12.11
C ASN A 243 -18.85 -16.29 -12.27
N HIS A 244 -18.57 -17.59 -12.51
CA HIS A 244 -17.20 -18.08 -12.72
C HIS A 244 -16.54 -17.41 -13.92
N ALA A 245 -17.28 -17.27 -15.03
CA ALA A 245 -16.77 -16.61 -16.22
C ALA A 245 -16.49 -15.11 -16.00
N PHE A 246 -17.33 -14.40 -15.24
CA PHE A 246 -17.12 -12.99 -14.88
C PHE A 246 -15.93 -12.80 -13.95
N ILE A 247 -15.76 -13.70 -12.96
CA ILE A 247 -14.59 -13.66 -12.07
C ILE A 247 -13.31 -13.90 -12.87
N ALA A 248 -13.28 -14.94 -13.73
CA ALA A 248 -12.12 -15.23 -14.58
C ALA A 248 -11.79 -14.06 -15.53
N ALA A 249 -12.82 -13.41 -16.10
CA ALA A 249 -12.64 -12.24 -16.93
C ALA A 249 -12.08 -11.03 -16.14
N TYR A 250 -12.55 -10.82 -14.91
CA TYR A 250 -11.97 -9.79 -14.02
C TYR A 250 -10.50 -10.07 -13.70
N VAL A 251 -10.17 -11.32 -13.33
CA VAL A 251 -8.77 -11.75 -13.10
C VAL A 251 -7.91 -11.48 -14.32
N ARG A 252 -8.40 -11.78 -15.52
CA ARG A 252 -7.72 -11.50 -16.78
C ARG A 252 -7.58 -9.99 -17.02
N CYS A 253 -8.56 -9.17 -16.62
CA CYS A 253 -8.43 -7.72 -16.67
C CYS A 253 -7.32 -7.22 -15.73
N VAL A 254 -7.24 -7.72 -14.50
CA VAL A 254 -6.19 -7.35 -13.55
C VAL A 254 -4.80 -7.74 -14.07
N SER A 255 -4.66 -8.88 -14.75
CA SER A 255 -3.37 -9.32 -15.30
C SER A 255 -2.80 -8.35 -16.34
N GLN A 256 -3.65 -7.59 -17.05
CA GLN A 256 -3.25 -6.63 -18.08
C GLN A 256 -3.37 -5.18 -17.61
N TYR A 257 -4.24 -4.91 -16.67
CA TYR A 257 -4.56 -3.59 -16.14
C TYR A 257 -4.51 -3.60 -14.60
N PRO A 258 -3.32 -3.75 -14.00
CA PRO A 258 -3.19 -3.99 -12.56
C PRO A 258 -3.60 -2.81 -11.67
N GLN A 259 -3.75 -1.58 -12.20
CA GLN A 259 -4.18 -0.44 -11.39
C GLN A 259 -5.59 -0.60 -10.83
N VAL A 260 -6.47 -1.41 -11.45
CA VAL A 260 -7.80 -1.71 -10.88
C VAL A 260 -7.74 -2.59 -9.62
N ASN A 261 -6.57 -3.14 -9.32
CA ASN A 261 -6.28 -3.88 -8.09
C ASN A 261 -5.57 -3.03 -7.01
N ARG A 262 -5.51 -1.70 -7.22
CA ARG A 262 -5.05 -0.73 -6.22
C ARG A 262 -6.17 -0.41 -5.26
N PHE A 263 -5.79 0.13 -4.10
CA PHE A 263 -6.75 0.64 -3.12
C PHE A 263 -6.18 1.84 -2.37
N ILE A 264 -7.07 2.58 -1.71
CA ILE A 264 -6.71 3.72 -0.88
C ILE A 264 -6.85 3.34 0.60
N SER A 265 -5.82 3.62 1.38
CA SER A 265 -5.87 3.58 2.84
C SER A 265 -4.96 4.66 3.41
N GLY A 266 -5.41 5.32 4.48
CA GLY A 266 -4.62 6.39 5.10
C GLY A 266 -4.23 7.52 4.14
N ARG A 267 -5.01 7.77 3.09
CA ARG A 267 -4.75 8.75 2.02
C ARG A 267 -3.53 8.44 1.14
N GLU A 268 -3.11 7.19 1.11
CA GLU A 268 -2.06 6.71 0.24
C GLU A 268 -2.59 5.62 -0.68
N ILE A 269 -1.95 5.48 -1.84
CA ILE A 269 -2.30 4.49 -2.84
C ILE A 269 -1.47 3.24 -2.61
N PHE A 270 -2.14 2.09 -2.56
CA PHE A 270 -1.50 0.78 -2.42
C PHE A 270 -1.88 -0.12 -3.59
N SER A 271 -0.98 -1.02 -3.95
CA SER A 271 -1.20 -2.09 -4.92
C SER A 271 -1.20 -3.43 -4.19
N ARG A 272 -2.15 -4.30 -4.52
CA ARG A 272 -2.16 -5.69 -4.02
C ARG A 272 -1.18 -6.58 -4.78
N GLY A 273 -0.58 -6.08 -5.86
CA GLY A 273 0.33 -6.87 -6.71
C GLY A 273 -0.38 -8.07 -7.33
N ASP A 274 0.20 -9.25 -7.13
CA ASP A 274 -0.30 -10.51 -7.71
C ASP A 274 -1.43 -11.16 -6.89
N GLU A 275 -1.91 -10.52 -5.83
CA GLU A 275 -3.01 -11.03 -5.03
C GLU A 275 -4.32 -10.33 -5.42
N ILE A 276 -5.32 -11.10 -5.84
CA ILE A 276 -6.66 -10.63 -6.16
C ILE A 276 -7.62 -11.23 -5.14
N GLN A 277 -8.20 -10.38 -4.30
CA GLN A 277 -9.18 -10.77 -3.29
C GLN A 277 -10.58 -10.45 -3.81
N TYR A 278 -11.29 -11.48 -4.21
CA TYR A 278 -12.68 -11.40 -4.68
C TYR A 278 -13.62 -11.66 -3.51
N CYS A 279 -14.62 -10.80 -3.33
CA CYS A 279 -15.66 -10.95 -2.30
C CYS A 279 -17.04 -11.06 -2.95
N MET A 280 -17.90 -11.90 -2.39
CA MET A 280 -19.28 -12.03 -2.81
C MET A 280 -20.16 -12.46 -1.63
N THR A 281 -21.37 -11.87 -1.56
CA THR A 281 -22.39 -12.35 -0.64
C THR A 281 -23.14 -13.52 -1.24
N ILE A 282 -23.30 -14.57 -0.48
CA ILE A 282 -24.13 -15.74 -0.83
C ILE A 282 -25.16 -15.99 0.27
N LYS A 283 -26.31 -16.52 -0.12
CA LYS A 283 -27.30 -17.05 0.82
C LYS A 283 -27.21 -18.56 0.83
N LYS A 284 -27.31 -19.18 2.01
CA LYS A 284 -27.39 -20.65 2.13
C LYS A 284 -28.68 -21.18 1.52
N GLU A 285 -29.78 -20.47 1.78
CA GLU A 285 -31.09 -20.74 1.21
C GLU A 285 -31.64 -19.50 0.52
N MET A 286 -32.36 -19.69 -0.58
CA MET A 286 -32.98 -18.59 -1.33
C MET A 286 -34.29 -18.16 -0.66
N SER A 287 -34.18 -17.71 0.60
CA SER A 287 -35.30 -17.16 1.40
C SER A 287 -34.95 -15.76 1.93
N ALA A 288 -35.96 -14.99 2.29
CA ALA A 288 -35.76 -13.65 2.88
C ALA A 288 -35.14 -13.75 4.28
N GLU A 289 -35.45 -14.82 5.00
CA GLU A 289 -35.02 -15.07 6.37
C GLU A 289 -33.59 -15.63 6.48
N SER A 290 -33.08 -16.23 5.38
CA SER A 290 -31.72 -16.79 5.36
C SER A 290 -30.67 -15.68 5.51
N PRO A 291 -29.73 -15.80 6.46
CA PRO A 291 -28.67 -14.80 6.64
C PRO A 291 -27.76 -14.73 5.41
N ASP A 292 -27.26 -13.52 5.15
CA ASP A 292 -26.26 -13.30 4.12
C ASP A 292 -24.88 -13.65 4.67
N THR A 293 -24.13 -14.48 3.96
CA THR A 293 -22.77 -14.84 4.30
C THR A 293 -21.82 -14.38 3.18
N CYS A 294 -20.66 -13.87 3.54
CA CYS A 294 -19.66 -13.42 2.58
C CYS A 294 -18.59 -14.49 2.36
N ILE A 295 -18.30 -14.79 1.10
CA ILE A 295 -17.12 -15.59 0.70
C ILE A 295 -16.03 -14.67 0.20
N LYS A 296 -14.78 -14.99 0.52
CA LYS A 296 -13.59 -14.35 0.00
C LYS A 296 -12.69 -15.35 -0.68
N LEU A 297 -12.34 -15.08 -1.94
CA LEU A 297 -11.46 -15.90 -2.76
C LEU A 297 -10.11 -15.22 -2.94
N HIS A 298 -9.05 -16.01 -2.89
CA HIS A 298 -7.70 -15.58 -3.19
C HIS A 298 -7.29 -16.07 -4.57
N LEU A 299 -7.21 -15.16 -5.52
CA LEU A 299 -6.92 -15.43 -6.92
C LEU A 299 -5.58 -14.79 -7.33
N LYS A 300 -4.98 -15.34 -8.37
CA LYS A 300 -3.75 -14.82 -8.98
C LYS A 300 -4.03 -14.31 -10.38
N PRO A 301 -3.28 -13.32 -10.89
CA PRO A 301 -3.43 -12.85 -12.28
C PRO A 301 -3.25 -13.94 -13.36
N THR A 302 -2.61 -15.05 -12.99
CA THR A 302 -2.38 -16.22 -13.86
C THR A 302 -3.48 -17.26 -13.81
N ASP A 303 -4.45 -17.13 -12.90
CA ASP A 303 -5.53 -18.14 -12.76
C ASP A 303 -6.40 -18.20 -14.03
N THR A 304 -6.71 -19.41 -14.42
CA THR A 304 -7.60 -19.77 -15.54
C THR A 304 -9.06 -19.86 -15.07
N ALA A 305 -9.97 -20.04 -16.00
CA ALA A 305 -11.38 -20.28 -15.66
C ALA A 305 -11.58 -21.55 -14.82
N ASN A 306 -10.75 -22.58 -15.02
CA ASN A 306 -10.81 -23.81 -14.22
C ASN A 306 -10.32 -23.57 -12.80
N ASP A 307 -9.19 -22.85 -12.63
CA ASP A 307 -8.67 -22.50 -11.30
C ASP A 307 -9.68 -21.66 -10.52
N VAL A 308 -10.33 -20.69 -11.19
CA VAL A 308 -11.41 -19.88 -10.59
C VAL A 308 -12.58 -20.75 -10.15
N TYR A 309 -13.01 -21.70 -10.99
CA TYR A 309 -14.09 -22.62 -10.67
C TYR A 309 -13.76 -23.45 -9.42
N GLU A 310 -12.61 -24.09 -9.38
CA GLU A 310 -12.18 -24.93 -8.26
C GLU A 310 -12.11 -24.13 -6.94
N LYS A 311 -11.51 -22.94 -6.97
CA LYS A 311 -11.41 -22.07 -5.80
C LYS A 311 -12.78 -21.56 -5.33
N PHE A 312 -13.68 -21.27 -6.27
CA PHE A 312 -15.03 -20.80 -5.95
C PHE A 312 -15.85 -21.91 -5.30
N GLU A 313 -15.88 -23.10 -5.89
CA GLU A 313 -16.63 -24.25 -5.36
C GLU A 313 -16.09 -24.67 -3.98
N ALA A 314 -14.76 -24.65 -3.80
CA ALA A 314 -14.15 -24.92 -2.50
C ALA A 314 -14.60 -23.91 -1.42
N ALA A 315 -14.64 -22.62 -1.74
CA ALA A 315 -15.09 -21.58 -0.80
C ALA A 315 -16.60 -21.69 -0.50
N VAL A 316 -17.42 -22.01 -1.49
CA VAL A 316 -18.86 -22.22 -1.32
C VAL A 316 -19.15 -23.46 -0.47
N SER A 317 -18.43 -24.57 -0.69
CA SER A 317 -18.57 -25.78 0.12
C SER A 317 -18.22 -25.52 1.58
N GLN A 318 -17.11 -24.82 1.85
CA GLN A 318 -16.73 -24.46 3.22
C GLN A 318 -17.83 -23.70 3.97
N VAL A 319 -18.58 -22.85 3.27
CA VAL A 319 -19.65 -22.05 3.89
C VAL A 319 -20.93 -22.89 4.05
N LYS A 320 -21.28 -23.75 3.06
CA LYS A 320 -22.48 -24.57 3.11
C LYS A 320 -22.41 -25.68 4.16
N ASP A 321 -21.22 -26.24 4.35
CA ASP A 321 -20.99 -27.38 5.23
C ASP A 321 -20.83 -26.98 6.70
N VAL A 322 -20.66 -25.68 6.98
CA VAL A 322 -20.49 -25.14 8.35
C VAL A 322 -21.86 -24.64 8.86
N PRO A 323 -22.28 -24.99 10.11
CA PRO A 323 -23.47 -24.43 10.75
C PRO A 323 -23.41 -22.90 10.78
N ASP A 324 -24.58 -22.21 10.74
CA ASP A 324 -24.68 -20.75 10.63
C ASP A 324 -23.92 -19.99 11.73
N GLU A 325 -23.80 -20.59 12.91
CA GLU A 325 -23.08 -20.00 14.05
C GLU A 325 -21.55 -20.08 13.97
N ASN A 326 -20.97 -20.74 12.96
CA ASN A 326 -19.55 -21.09 12.92
C ASN A 326 -18.71 -20.37 11.86
N ASN A 327 -19.29 -19.45 11.08
CA ASN A 327 -18.51 -18.62 10.16
C ASN A 327 -17.72 -17.55 10.94
N ASP A 328 -16.43 -17.41 10.66
CA ASP A 328 -15.54 -16.47 11.36
C ASP A 328 -15.96 -14.99 11.21
N PHE A 329 -16.61 -14.65 10.09
CA PHE A 329 -17.19 -13.32 9.89
C PHE A 329 -18.38 -13.09 10.84
N ASP A 330 -19.32 -14.04 10.89
CA ASP A 330 -20.52 -13.93 11.71
C ASP A 330 -20.18 -13.98 13.20
N LYS A 331 -19.17 -14.77 13.60
CA LYS A 331 -18.63 -14.77 14.97
C LYS A 331 -18.04 -13.41 15.33
N THR A 332 -17.22 -12.83 14.45
CA THR A 332 -16.59 -11.54 14.70
C THR A 332 -17.62 -10.43 14.77
N ALA A 333 -18.60 -10.41 13.87
CA ALA A 333 -19.72 -9.50 13.89
C ALA A 333 -20.61 -9.70 15.14
N GLY A 334 -20.86 -10.95 15.53
CA GLY A 334 -21.63 -11.30 16.73
C GLY A 334 -20.99 -10.80 18.02
N VAL A 335 -19.66 -10.94 18.16
CA VAL A 335 -18.92 -10.40 19.30
C VAL A 335 -19.04 -8.88 19.37
N LEU A 336 -18.93 -8.20 18.22
CA LEU A 336 -19.12 -6.74 18.16
C LEU A 336 -20.56 -6.35 18.50
N ALA A 337 -21.55 -7.11 18.03
CA ALA A 337 -22.97 -6.85 18.26
C ALA A 337 -23.40 -6.97 19.74
N MET A 338 -22.65 -7.72 20.56
CA MET A 338 -22.89 -7.81 22.00
C MET A 338 -22.49 -6.56 22.77
N LEU A 339 -21.72 -5.63 22.14
CA LEU A 339 -21.26 -4.42 22.80
C LEU A 339 -22.40 -3.40 22.92
N PRO A 340 -22.51 -2.67 24.05
CA PRO A 340 -23.41 -1.53 24.15
C PRO A 340 -23.10 -0.48 23.06
N GLY A 341 -24.14 0.18 22.52
CA GLY A 341 -24.03 1.10 21.39
C GLY A 341 -22.85 2.09 21.45
N PRO A 342 -22.61 2.82 22.56
CA PRO A 342 -21.44 3.71 22.67
C PRO A 342 -20.12 2.99 22.55
N VAL A 343 -19.98 1.78 23.15
CA VAL A 343 -18.75 0.97 23.07
C VAL A 343 -18.57 0.43 21.67
N TYR A 344 -19.65 0.04 20.99
CA TYR A 344 -19.62 -0.38 19.60
C TYR A 344 -19.06 0.73 18.68
N VAL A 345 -19.54 1.97 18.85
CA VAL A 345 -19.03 3.13 18.08
C VAL A 345 -17.52 3.33 18.30
N ILE A 346 -17.07 3.26 19.57
CA ILE A 346 -15.65 3.39 19.91
C ILE A 346 -14.84 2.26 19.26
N ALA A 347 -15.33 1.03 19.33
CA ALA A 347 -14.66 -0.13 18.72
C ALA A 347 -14.50 0.03 17.21
N VAL A 348 -15.57 0.43 16.49
CA VAL A 348 -15.51 0.68 15.04
C VAL A 348 -14.55 1.82 14.72
N ARG A 349 -14.57 2.93 15.47
CA ARG A 349 -13.61 4.04 15.27
C ARG A 349 -12.18 3.62 15.51
N LEU A 350 -11.93 2.77 16.48
CA LEU A 350 -10.61 2.21 16.73
C LEU A 350 -10.14 1.33 15.56
N LEU A 351 -11.03 0.47 15.03
CA LEU A 351 -10.73 -0.34 13.85
C LEU A 351 -10.44 0.55 12.62
N GLU A 352 -11.22 1.61 12.39
CA GLU A 352 -10.95 2.59 11.32
C GLU A 352 -9.57 3.25 11.49
N LEU A 353 -9.20 3.64 12.72
CA LEU A 353 -7.91 4.24 13.02
C LEU A 353 -6.75 3.26 12.78
N LEU A 354 -6.90 2.01 13.23
CA LEU A 354 -5.91 0.96 13.00
C LEU A 354 -5.76 0.66 11.50
N ASP A 355 -6.87 0.63 10.76
CA ASP A 355 -6.83 0.44 9.30
C ASP A 355 -6.18 1.63 8.60
N TYR A 356 -6.48 2.85 9.02
CA TYR A 356 -5.86 4.07 8.50
C TYR A 356 -4.33 4.01 8.54
N TRP A 357 -3.76 3.49 9.63
CA TRP A 357 -2.32 3.36 9.84
C TRP A 357 -1.74 2.02 9.36
N GLY A 358 -2.55 1.13 8.77
CA GLY A 358 -2.10 -0.20 8.32
C GLY A 358 -1.76 -1.17 9.46
N LEU A 359 -2.30 -0.92 10.65
CA LEU A 359 -2.01 -1.69 11.86
C LEU A 359 -3.01 -2.83 12.11
N LEU A 360 -4.08 -2.94 11.31
CA LEU A 360 -5.04 -4.03 11.45
C LEU A 360 -4.33 -5.40 11.41
N PRO A 361 -4.68 -6.32 12.31
CA PRO A 361 -4.21 -7.70 12.26
C PRO A 361 -4.61 -8.39 10.94
N LYS A 362 -3.73 -9.27 10.45
CA LYS A 362 -3.98 -9.96 9.18
C LYS A 362 -5.28 -10.76 9.19
N PHE A 363 -5.63 -11.42 10.30
CA PHE A 363 -6.86 -12.19 10.40
C PHE A 363 -8.13 -11.33 10.23
N LEU A 364 -8.14 -10.08 10.74
CA LEU A 364 -9.25 -9.15 10.55
C LEU A 364 -9.38 -8.70 9.08
N LEU A 365 -8.25 -8.49 8.39
CA LEU A 365 -8.25 -8.18 6.97
C LEU A 365 -8.79 -9.34 6.14
N GLU A 366 -8.50 -10.59 6.54
CA GLU A 366 -8.97 -11.80 5.86
C GLU A 366 -10.48 -12.03 6.06
N VAL A 367 -10.96 -11.89 7.28
CA VAL A 367 -12.37 -12.12 7.62
C VAL A 367 -13.27 -10.98 7.12
N SER A 368 -12.77 -9.74 7.07
CA SER A 368 -13.57 -8.57 6.71
C SER A 368 -13.98 -8.57 5.22
N PRO A 369 -15.27 -8.47 4.89
CA PRO A 369 -15.74 -8.34 3.51
C PRO A 369 -15.48 -6.94 2.91
N PHE A 370 -15.10 -5.98 3.75
CA PHE A 370 -14.81 -4.60 3.34
C PHE A 370 -13.37 -4.39 2.88
N HIS A 371 -12.52 -5.43 3.01
CA HIS A 371 -11.12 -5.42 2.58
C HIS A 371 -10.95 -6.43 1.47
N GLY A 372 -10.58 -5.97 0.28
CA GLY A 372 -10.41 -6.84 -0.88
C GLY A 372 -10.20 -6.04 -2.17
N SER A 373 -10.11 -6.77 -3.29
CA SER A 373 -9.90 -6.17 -4.62
C SER A 373 -11.20 -5.77 -5.27
N VAL A 374 -12.22 -6.61 -5.16
CA VAL A 374 -13.50 -6.43 -5.83
C VAL A 374 -14.62 -7.14 -5.07
N PHE A 375 -15.76 -6.49 -5.02
CA PHE A 375 -17.00 -7.08 -4.54
C PHE A 375 -17.95 -7.31 -5.71
N PHE A 376 -18.48 -8.54 -5.83
CA PHE A 376 -19.48 -8.88 -6.84
C PHE A 376 -20.84 -9.13 -6.20
N THR A 377 -21.89 -8.70 -6.89
CA THR A 377 -23.26 -9.07 -6.53
C THR A 377 -24.06 -9.46 -7.75
N SER A 378 -24.84 -10.53 -7.61
CA SER A 378 -25.71 -11.05 -8.67
C SER A 378 -27.18 -10.68 -8.42
N MET A 379 -27.68 -9.72 -9.15
CA MET A 379 -29.11 -9.39 -9.15
C MET A 379 -29.87 -10.26 -10.16
N GLY A 380 -29.16 -10.94 -11.03
CA GLY A 380 -29.73 -11.81 -12.07
C GLY A 380 -30.52 -12.99 -11.49
N SER A 381 -30.10 -13.55 -10.37
CA SER A 381 -30.83 -14.62 -9.64
C SER A 381 -32.15 -14.14 -9.05
N LEU A 382 -32.24 -12.83 -8.78
CA LEU A 382 -33.45 -12.18 -8.24
C LEU A 382 -34.36 -11.65 -9.37
N GLY A 383 -33.94 -11.77 -10.64
CA GLY A 383 -34.72 -11.32 -11.79
C GLY A 383 -34.79 -9.79 -11.99
N ILE A 384 -33.95 -9.01 -11.30
CA ILE A 384 -33.90 -7.54 -11.38
C ILE A 384 -32.72 -7.05 -12.21
N PRO A 385 -32.74 -5.77 -12.69
CA PRO A 385 -31.61 -5.13 -13.33
C PRO A 385 -30.39 -5.01 -12.44
N ALA A 386 -29.23 -4.70 -13.01
CA ALA A 386 -28.04 -4.36 -12.24
C ALA A 386 -28.26 -3.10 -11.39
N ILE A 387 -27.75 -3.11 -10.19
CA ILE A 387 -27.76 -1.94 -9.29
C ILE A 387 -26.43 -1.20 -9.37
N ASN A 388 -26.47 0.09 -9.12
CA ASN A 388 -25.28 0.90 -8.87
C ASN A 388 -25.03 0.94 -7.36
N HIS A 389 -24.13 0.09 -6.88
CA HIS A 389 -23.82 0.00 -5.47
C HIS A 389 -22.74 1.03 -5.10
N HIS A 390 -22.89 1.69 -3.95
CA HIS A 390 -21.87 2.57 -3.42
C HIS A 390 -20.67 1.78 -2.87
N LEU A 391 -19.50 2.42 -2.79
CA LEU A 391 -18.35 1.87 -2.05
C LEU A 391 -18.45 2.23 -0.57
N TYR A 392 -18.10 1.28 0.30
CA TYR A 392 -18.07 1.54 1.73
C TYR A 392 -16.88 2.40 2.12
N ASN A 393 -17.08 3.36 3.02
CA ASN A 393 -15.97 4.16 3.57
C ASN A 393 -15.11 3.35 4.52
N PHE A 394 -15.71 2.39 5.24
CA PHE A 394 -14.97 1.42 6.05
C PHE A 394 -14.24 0.41 5.15
N GLY A 395 -13.01 0.05 5.52
CA GLY A 395 -12.18 -0.89 4.75
C GLY A 395 -11.49 -0.25 3.54
N ASN A 396 -11.16 -1.07 2.54
CA ASN A 396 -10.36 -0.63 1.40
C ASN A 396 -10.78 -1.23 0.05
N MET A 397 -12.02 -1.69 -0.06
CA MET A 397 -12.59 -2.25 -1.31
C MET A 397 -12.72 -1.16 -2.38
N PRO A 398 -11.98 -1.23 -3.50
CA PRO A 398 -11.96 -0.17 -4.50
C PRO A 398 -12.98 -0.34 -5.63
N VAL A 399 -13.48 -1.56 -5.84
CA VAL A 399 -14.35 -1.89 -6.97
C VAL A 399 -15.56 -2.67 -6.49
N PHE A 400 -16.73 -2.30 -6.98
CA PHE A 400 -17.97 -3.04 -6.82
C PHE A 400 -18.59 -3.32 -8.19
N ILE A 401 -18.93 -4.57 -8.49
CA ILE A 401 -19.52 -4.97 -9.75
C ILE A 401 -20.85 -5.66 -9.47
N ALA A 402 -21.92 -5.15 -10.06
CA ALA A 402 -23.23 -5.76 -10.02
C ALA A 402 -23.65 -6.19 -11.43
N PHE A 403 -24.30 -7.33 -11.57
CA PHE A 403 -24.90 -7.71 -12.83
C PHE A 403 -26.36 -8.14 -12.65
N GLY A 404 -27.18 -7.74 -13.63
CA GLY A 404 -28.61 -7.92 -13.62
C GLY A 404 -29.06 -9.21 -14.29
N LYS A 405 -30.37 -9.31 -14.52
CA LYS A 405 -30.97 -10.42 -15.28
C LYS A 405 -30.51 -10.41 -16.72
N LYS A 406 -30.39 -11.60 -17.29
CA LYS A 406 -30.12 -11.79 -18.72
C LYS A 406 -31.37 -11.49 -19.55
N TYR A 407 -31.18 -10.92 -20.73
CA TYR A 407 -32.24 -10.71 -21.69
C TYR A 407 -31.76 -10.96 -23.12
N ARG A 408 -32.72 -11.12 -24.03
CA ARG A 408 -32.45 -11.30 -25.45
C ARG A 408 -32.88 -10.06 -26.20
N ARG A 409 -32.11 -9.72 -27.25
CA ARG A 409 -32.42 -8.63 -28.16
C ARG A 409 -32.18 -9.09 -29.59
N ASN A 410 -33.13 -8.80 -30.48
CA ASN A 410 -32.97 -9.03 -31.90
C ASN A 410 -32.25 -7.82 -32.51
N GLU A 411 -31.16 -8.06 -33.18
CA GLU A 411 -30.38 -7.05 -33.88
C GLU A 411 -30.31 -7.32 -35.36
N LEU A 412 -30.32 -6.25 -36.17
CA LEU A 412 -30.20 -6.33 -37.62
C LEU A 412 -28.71 -6.33 -37.98
N ASN A 413 -28.26 -7.37 -38.68
CA ASN A 413 -26.92 -7.42 -39.25
C ASN A 413 -26.80 -6.52 -40.48
N ARG A 414 -25.56 -6.26 -40.93
CA ARG A 414 -25.26 -5.46 -42.10
C ARG A 414 -25.82 -6.06 -43.41
N ASP A 415 -26.06 -7.38 -43.47
CA ASP A 415 -26.59 -8.11 -44.56
C ASP A 415 -28.15 -8.17 -44.56
N GLY A 416 -28.80 -7.49 -43.61
CA GLY A 416 -30.25 -7.48 -43.45
C GLY A 416 -30.79 -8.67 -42.65
N THR A 417 -29.98 -9.60 -42.19
CA THR A 417 -30.46 -10.75 -41.38
C THR A 417 -30.67 -10.32 -39.92
N ILE A 418 -31.67 -10.93 -39.28
CA ILE A 418 -31.93 -10.73 -37.84
C ILE A 418 -31.18 -11.79 -37.05
N VAL A 419 -30.37 -11.33 -36.09
CA VAL A 419 -29.64 -12.17 -35.14
C VAL A 419 -30.11 -11.88 -33.72
N THR A 420 -30.45 -12.93 -32.97
CA THR A 420 -30.80 -12.81 -31.56
C THR A 420 -29.54 -12.89 -30.71
N LYS A 421 -29.23 -11.82 -30.05
CA LYS A 421 -28.10 -11.71 -29.11
C LYS A 421 -28.58 -11.73 -27.66
N LYS A 422 -27.68 -12.12 -26.77
CA LYS A 422 -27.93 -12.15 -25.32
C LYS A 422 -27.12 -11.08 -24.61
N TYR A 423 -27.75 -10.40 -23.69
CA TYR A 423 -27.19 -9.27 -22.96
C TYR A 423 -27.39 -9.42 -21.46
N VAL A 424 -26.54 -8.74 -20.72
CA VAL A 424 -26.67 -8.50 -19.31
C VAL A 424 -26.27 -7.06 -19.01
N ASP A 425 -27.05 -6.38 -18.16
CA ASP A 425 -26.65 -5.09 -17.65
C ASP A 425 -25.63 -5.29 -16.53
N MET A 426 -24.55 -4.52 -16.56
CA MET A 426 -23.53 -4.52 -15.52
C MET A 426 -23.34 -3.09 -14.99
N GLY A 427 -23.42 -2.96 -13.67
CA GLY A 427 -23.08 -1.76 -12.93
C GLY A 427 -21.66 -1.88 -12.39
N PHE A 428 -20.83 -0.90 -12.66
CA PHE A 428 -19.46 -0.80 -12.16
C PHE A 428 -19.34 0.44 -11.30
N THR A 429 -18.92 0.26 -10.05
CA THR A 429 -18.57 1.34 -9.15
C THR A 429 -17.08 1.23 -8.84
N LEU A 430 -16.34 2.29 -9.11
CA LEU A 430 -14.89 2.34 -8.96
C LEU A 430 -14.48 3.54 -8.14
N ASP A 431 -13.49 3.36 -7.27
CA ASP A 431 -12.78 4.46 -6.62
C ASP A 431 -11.86 5.17 -7.63
N GLU A 432 -12.22 6.37 -8.09
CA GLU A 432 -11.46 7.07 -9.15
C GLU A 432 -10.04 7.49 -8.74
N ARG A 433 -9.70 7.41 -7.46
CA ARG A 433 -8.37 7.74 -6.96
C ARG A 433 -7.32 6.67 -7.29
N ILE A 434 -7.74 5.45 -7.68
CA ILE A 434 -6.83 4.34 -7.99
C ILE A 434 -6.34 4.35 -9.44
N CYS A 435 -7.17 4.81 -10.38
CA CYS A 435 -6.81 4.95 -11.79
C CYS A 435 -7.68 6.01 -12.46
N ASP A 436 -7.19 6.59 -13.56
CA ASP A 436 -7.90 7.61 -14.31
C ASP A 436 -9.00 7.03 -15.23
N GLY A 437 -9.83 7.93 -15.78
CA GLY A 437 -10.96 7.56 -16.65
C GLY A 437 -10.54 6.87 -17.95
N PHE A 438 -9.39 7.22 -18.52
CA PHE A 438 -8.87 6.58 -19.74
C PHE A 438 -8.45 5.14 -19.47
N TYR A 439 -7.75 4.92 -18.35
CA TYR A 439 -7.35 3.59 -17.91
C TYR A 439 -8.57 2.72 -17.68
N TYR A 440 -9.55 3.24 -16.97
CA TYR A 440 -10.80 2.56 -16.68
C TYR A 440 -11.60 2.19 -17.94
N ALA A 441 -11.73 3.13 -18.89
CA ALA A 441 -12.37 2.86 -20.18
C ALA A 441 -11.65 1.76 -20.97
N SER A 442 -10.32 1.69 -20.86
CA SER A 442 -9.50 0.65 -21.47
C SER A 442 -9.78 -0.72 -20.86
N VAL A 443 -9.95 -0.80 -19.53
CA VAL A 443 -10.36 -2.04 -18.83
C VAL A 443 -11.71 -2.53 -19.31
N LEU A 444 -12.72 -1.65 -19.42
CA LEU A 444 -14.05 -2.02 -19.89
C LEU A 444 -14.05 -2.50 -21.35
N LYS A 445 -13.26 -1.86 -22.21
CA LYS A 445 -13.05 -2.31 -23.59
C LYS A 445 -12.41 -3.70 -23.64
N TYR A 446 -11.43 -3.92 -22.78
CA TYR A 446 -10.76 -5.23 -22.70
C TYR A 446 -11.70 -6.32 -22.15
N LEU A 447 -12.51 -6.01 -21.15
CA LEU A 447 -13.53 -6.92 -20.62
C LEU A 447 -14.53 -7.34 -21.72
N LYS A 448 -15.01 -6.38 -22.55
CA LYS A 448 -15.87 -6.67 -23.70
C LYS A 448 -15.21 -7.61 -24.73
N ARG A 449 -13.91 -7.44 -24.97
CA ARG A 449 -13.15 -8.35 -25.84
C ARG A 449 -13.08 -9.77 -25.29
N ILE A 450 -12.89 -9.93 -23.98
CA ILE A 450 -12.89 -11.24 -23.32
C ILE A 450 -14.27 -11.89 -23.44
N PHE A 451 -15.36 -11.15 -23.28
CA PHE A 451 -16.71 -11.71 -23.41
C PHE A 451 -17.01 -12.20 -24.83
N ASN A 452 -16.42 -11.54 -25.86
CA ASN A 452 -16.55 -11.95 -27.25
C ASN A 452 -15.63 -13.12 -27.64
N ASP A 453 -14.53 -13.32 -26.89
CA ASP A 453 -13.57 -14.42 -27.09
C ASP A 453 -13.18 -15.03 -25.75
N PRO A 454 -14.09 -15.74 -25.08
CA PRO A 454 -13.88 -16.28 -23.74
C PRO A 454 -12.93 -17.48 -23.70
N ALA A 455 -12.58 -18.09 -24.84
CA ALA A 455 -11.61 -19.19 -24.89
C ALA A 455 -10.24 -18.78 -24.34
N ARG A 456 -9.91 -17.48 -24.35
CA ARG A 456 -8.70 -16.94 -23.72
C ARG A 456 -8.63 -17.18 -22.22
N LEU A 457 -9.74 -17.49 -21.56
CA LEU A 457 -9.78 -17.79 -20.15
C LEU A 457 -9.31 -19.22 -19.81
N ASP A 458 -9.19 -20.09 -20.81
CA ASP A 458 -8.76 -21.49 -20.62
C ASP A 458 -7.25 -21.60 -20.38
N VAL A 459 -6.48 -20.61 -20.76
CA VAL A 459 -5.02 -20.60 -20.61
C VAL A 459 -4.56 -19.38 -19.79
N PRO A 460 -3.46 -19.48 -19.04
CA PRO A 460 -2.88 -18.31 -18.38
C PRO A 460 -2.56 -17.18 -19.38
N PRO A 461 -2.48 -15.92 -18.94
CA PRO A 461 -2.05 -14.82 -19.80
C PRO A 461 -0.59 -15.01 -20.22
N GLU A 462 -0.25 -14.68 -21.47
CA GLU A 462 1.12 -14.73 -21.97
C GLU A 462 2.09 -13.88 -21.12
N THR A 463 1.61 -12.74 -20.64
CA THR A 463 2.34 -11.83 -19.78
C THR A 463 1.44 -11.26 -18.70
N VAL A 464 1.98 -11.06 -17.52
CA VAL A 464 1.32 -10.32 -16.43
C VAL A 464 2.02 -8.97 -16.29
N VAL A 465 1.24 -7.90 -16.47
CA VAL A 465 1.73 -6.54 -16.31
C VAL A 465 1.92 -6.25 -14.82
N GLN A 466 3.11 -5.83 -14.43
CA GLN A 466 3.39 -5.45 -13.05
C GLN A 466 2.94 -4.01 -12.80
N ASP A 467 2.20 -3.78 -11.71
CA ASP A 467 1.71 -2.45 -11.34
C ASP A 467 2.83 -1.53 -10.85
N ILE A 468 3.78 -2.12 -10.14
CA ILE A 468 4.92 -1.42 -9.58
C ILE A 468 6.17 -2.20 -9.96
N PRO A 469 7.16 -1.54 -10.58
CA PRO A 469 8.40 -2.19 -10.99
C PRO A 469 9.25 -2.67 -9.80
#